data_68c653d27631002fdc5ff9979c36c0ba
#
_entry.id   68c653d27631002fdc5ff9979c36c0ba
#
_cell.length_a   1.000
_cell.length_b   1.000
_cell.length_c   1.000
_cell.angle_alpha   90.00
_cell.angle_beta   90.00
_cell.angle_gamma   90.00
#
_symmetry.space_group_name_H-M   'P 1'
#
loop_
_entity.id
_entity.type
_entity.pdbx_description
1 polymer ?
#
loop_
_entity_poly.entity_id
_entity_poly.type
_entity_poly.pdbx_seq_one_letter_code
_entity_poly.pdbx_strand_id
1 'polypeptide(L)'
;MSADSVNSDPQSIGSRLRQARVAAGLTQDEAVARLAQGGVPLTKGGLSKYERGGSTPKPTVLRALAAIYGVDASFFLEDPGVEIEWLAFRKAAKLGKTAQERVKAIAESQVEAFVTLRNALEPWRRAETPTLITVQAVEGIEDAALSLRRHWDLGLQPIESVTGVIEDSGGIVVELDDDQDLFDGLSGWADESTPIVAVSRAVTDDRRRFSLAHELGHLVMKIEVKLDEKTEERWAHRFAAAFLVPAEVAKRELGGRRRHLDFRELMLLKQKHGLSMSAWIFRASDLGIIEESHARTLFAEMGQRGWRRHEPVDFEGQEQPTKFKQLTVRALAEGILSRTQAERLCPGVTRNAEDKVASPASAMDPRSLHRMPRDQRERLMEQAAALVENDYRKHGSLDGFDALAEEDHSDGSL
;
A
#
# COMPACT_ATOMS: atom_id res chain seq x y z
N MET A 1 14.36 1.98 -31.72
CA MET A 1 14.58 0.63 -31.18
C MET A 1 16.05 0.58 -30.78
N SER A 2 16.34 1.01 -29.55
CA SER A 2 17.68 0.82 -28.95
C SER A 2 17.68 -0.58 -28.36
N ALA A 3 18.63 -1.40 -28.75
CA ALA A 3 18.86 -2.70 -28.17
C ALA A 3 19.21 -2.45 -26.69
N ASP A 4 18.34 -2.92 -25.80
CA ASP A 4 18.57 -2.92 -24.37
C ASP A 4 19.93 -3.62 -24.15
N SER A 5 20.89 -2.89 -23.58
CA SER A 5 22.20 -3.41 -23.24
C SER A 5 22.01 -4.43 -22.13
N VAL A 6 22.03 -5.71 -22.51
CA VAL A 6 22.09 -6.81 -21.54
C VAL A 6 23.32 -6.59 -20.67
N ASN A 7 23.12 -6.22 -19.43
CA ASN A 7 24.22 -6.01 -18.49
C ASN A 7 24.85 -7.36 -18.16
N SER A 8 26.06 -7.56 -18.61
CA SER A 8 26.86 -8.76 -18.34
C SER A 8 27.88 -8.53 -17.23
N ASP A 9 27.80 -7.41 -16.50
CA ASP A 9 28.70 -7.15 -15.38
C ASP A 9 28.43 -8.15 -14.25
N PRO A 10 29.44 -8.93 -13.84
CA PRO A 10 29.30 -9.90 -12.77
C PRO A 10 28.86 -9.30 -11.43
N GLN A 11 29.16 -8.03 -11.17
CA GLN A 11 28.75 -7.35 -9.93
C GLN A 11 27.25 -7.04 -9.92
N SER A 12 26.72 -6.57 -11.05
CA SER A 12 25.28 -6.33 -11.21
C SER A 12 24.48 -7.63 -11.07
N ILE A 13 24.88 -8.68 -11.79
CA ILE A 13 24.26 -10.01 -11.70
C ILE A 13 24.31 -10.53 -10.26
N GLY A 14 25.44 -10.37 -9.57
CA GLY A 14 25.62 -10.81 -8.19
C GLY A 14 24.69 -10.09 -7.21
N SER A 15 24.54 -8.79 -7.37
CA SER A 15 23.62 -7.96 -6.60
C SER A 15 22.16 -8.41 -6.80
N ARG A 16 21.75 -8.63 -8.05
CA ARG A 16 20.40 -9.12 -8.40
C ARG A 16 20.10 -10.52 -7.85
N LEU A 17 21.09 -11.42 -7.88
CA LEU A 17 20.96 -12.75 -7.28
C LEU A 17 20.72 -12.66 -5.78
N ARG A 18 21.47 -11.81 -5.08
CA ARG A 18 21.28 -11.59 -3.64
C ARG A 18 19.91 -10.97 -3.34
N GLN A 19 19.52 -9.95 -4.09
CA GLN A 19 18.21 -9.28 -3.94
C GLN A 19 17.06 -10.30 -4.07
N ALA A 20 17.03 -11.09 -5.15
CA ALA A 20 15.98 -12.09 -5.37
C ALA A 20 15.98 -13.18 -4.29
N ARG A 21 17.14 -13.66 -3.85
CA ARG A 21 17.23 -14.65 -2.77
C ARG A 21 16.66 -14.10 -1.46
N VAL A 22 17.05 -12.88 -1.09
CA VAL A 22 16.60 -12.23 0.14
C VAL A 22 15.10 -11.95 0.10
N ALA A 23 14.59 -11.46 -1.05
CA ALA A 23 13.16 -11.27 -1.28
C ALA A 23 12.37 -12.59 -1.15
N ALA A 24 12.92 -13.70 -1.66
CA ALA A 24 12.36 -15.04 -1.51
C ALA A 24 12.43 -15.58 -0.06
N GLY A 25 13.04 -14.85 0.87
CA GLY A 25 13.20 -15.24 2.26
C GLY A 25 14.17 -16.41 2.48
N LEU A 26 15.08 -16.67 1.55
CA LEU A 26 15.98 -17.81 1.61
C LEU A 26 17.37 -17.42 2.12
N THR A 27 17.90 -18.22 3.02
CA THR A 27 19.33 -18.22 3.33
C THR A 27 20.12 -18.84 2.16
N GLN A 28 21.44 -18.61 2.12
CA GLN A 28 22.30 -19.26 1.10
C GLN A 28 22.26 -20.81 1.23
N ASP A 29 22.16 -21.34 2.44
CA ASP A 29 22.09 -22.78 2.70
C ASP A 29 20.78 -23.39 2.18
N GLU A 30 19.64 -22.74 2.41
CA GLU A 30 18.34 -23.17 1.90
C GLU A 30 18.26 -23.08 0.36
N ALA A 31 18.81 -22.02 -0.22
CA ALA A 31 18.86 -21.87 -1.66
C ALA A 31 19.69 -23.00 -2.33
N VAL A 32 20.84 -23.31 -1.77
CA VAL A 32 21.70 -24.43 -2.25
C VAL A 32 21.00 -25.78 -2.08
N ALA A 33 20.30 -25.99 -0.96
CA ALA A 33 19.55 -27.21 -0.73
C ALA A 33 18.41 -27.40 -1.76
N ARG A 34 17.67 -26.33 -2.08
CA ARG A 34 16.60 -26.35 -3.12
C ARG A 34 17.18 -26.60 -4.52
N LEU A 35 18.32 -25.98 -4.86
CA LEU A 35 19.00 -26.23 -6.13
C LEU A 35 19.43 -27.70 -6.28
N ALA A 36 19.98 -28.30 -5.22
CA ALA A 36 20.39 -29.70 -5.21
C ALA A 36 19.17 -30.65 -5.43
N GLN A 37 18.01 -30.35 -4.82
CA GLN A 37 16.76 -31.08 -5.05
C GLN A 37 16.30 -30.96 -6.51
N GLY A 38 16.55 -29.81 -7.16
CA GLY A 38 16.30 -29.59 -8.60
C GLY A 38 17.35 -30.18 -9.54
N GLY A 39 18.33 -30.94 -9.03
CA GLY A 39 19.38 -31.55 -9.84
C GLY A 39 20.50 -30.62 -10.28
N VAL A 40 20.60 -29.42 -9.69
CA VAL A 40 21.66 -28.43 -9.98
C VAL A 40 22.54 -28.27 -8.74
N PRO A 41 23.61 -29.06 -8.60
CA PRO A 41 24.46 -28.97 -7.43
C PRO A 41 25.28 -27.68 -7.43
N LEU A 42 25.18 -26.91 -6.37
CA LEU A 42 25.94 -25.71 -6.09
C LEU A 42 26.35 -25.71 -4.61
N THR A 43 27.58 -25.26 -4.32
CA THR A 43 28.02 -25.10 -2.94
C THR A 43 27.64 -23.70 -2.41
N LYS A 44 27.49 -23.56 -1.08
CA LYS A 44 27.33 -22.24 -0.45
C LYS A 44 28.43 -21.24 -0.86
N GLY A 45 29.68 -21.70 -0.86
CA GLY A 45 30.82 -20.86 -1.34
C GLY A 45 30.68 -20.43 -2.80
N GLY A 46 30.15 -21.31 -3.66
CA GLY A 46 29.85 -21.02 -5.05
C GLY A 46 28.75 -19.95 -5.19
N LEU A 47 27.66 -20.12 -4.48
CA LEU A 47 26.57 -19.12 -4.46
C LEU A 47 27.06 -17.77 -3.92
N SER A 48 27.80 -17.80 -2.79
CA SER A 48 28.39 -16.58 -2.22
C SER A 48 29.35 -15.88 -3.16
N LYS A 49 30.12 -16.65 -4.00
CA LYS A 49 31.00 -16.08 -5.01
C LYS A 49 30.21 -15.40 -6.14
N TYR A 50 29.08 -15.98 -6.56
CA TYR A 50 28.16 -15.37 -7.52
C TYR A 50 27.56 -14.08 -6.98
N GLU A 51 27.01 -14.09 -5.77
CA GLU A 51 26.37 -12.92 -5.14
C GLU A 51 27.34 -11.76 -4.90
N ARG A 52 28.66 -12.02 -4.79
CA ARG A 52 29.70 -10.99 -4.67
C ARG A 52 30.29 -10.55 -6.02
N GLY A 53 29.74 -11.01 -7.14
CA GLY A 53 30.26 -10.70 -8.46
C GLY A 53 31.62 -11.33 -8.77
N GLY A 54 32.08 -12.29 -7.96
CA GLY A 54 33.37 -12.94 -8.16
C GLY A 54 33.41 -13.95 -9.34
N SER A 55 32.26 -14.28 -9.90
CA SER A 55 32.09 -15.07 -11.13
C SER A 55 30.65 -15.03 -11.60
N THR A 56 30.41 -15.23 -12.90
CA THR A 56 29.08 -15.28 -13.50
C THR A 56 28.56 -16.71 -13.51
N PRO A 57 27.31 -16.97 -13.04
CA PRO A 57 26.68 -18.27 -13.13
C PRO A 57 26.46 -18.69 -14.60
N LYS A 58 26.54 -20.00 -14.86
CA LYS A 58 26.12 -20.54 -16.17
C LYS A 58 24.63 -20.35 -16.40
N PRO A 59 24.12 -20.23 -17.64
CA PRO A 59 22.71 -20.04 -17.94
C PRO A 59 21.77 -21.09 -17.31
N THR A 60 22.23 -22.32 -17.16
CA THR A 60 21.48 -23.40 -16.48
C THR A 60 21.32 -23.13 -14.99
N VAL A 61 22.36 -22.60 -14.34
CA VAL A 61 22.34 -22.23 -12.92
C VAL A 61 21.46 -20.99 -12.71
N LEU A 62 21.56 -19.97 -13.60
CA LEU A 62 20.70 -18.78 -13.55
C LEU A 62 19.21 -19.15 -13.63
N ARG A 63 18.84 -20.02 -14.58
CA ARG A 63 17.44 -20.49 -14.71
C ARG A 63 16.95 -21.25 -13.47
N ALA A 64 17.80 -22.09 -12.88
CA ALA A 64 17.46 -22.81 -11.67
C ALA A 64 17.32 -21.87 -10.47
N LEU A 65 18.20 -20.86 -10.33
CA LEU A 65 18.09 -19.81 -9.30
C LEU A 65 16.82 -18.98 -9.50
N ALA A 66 16.49 -18.59 -10.74
CA ALA A 66 15.27 -17.88 -11.06
C ALA A 66 14.02 -18.65 -10.61
N ALA A 67 13.98 -19.94 -10.90
CA ALA A 67 12.87 -20.82 -10.52
C ALA A 67 12.67 -20.91 -9.00
N ILE A 68 13.75 -21.05 -8.22
CA ILE A 68 13.65 -21.15 -6.76
C ILE A 68 13.41 -19.80 -6.05
N TYR A 69 13.77 -18.69 -6.68
CA TYR A 69 13.55 -17.34 -6.17
C TYR A 69 12.22 -16.74 -6.66
N GLY A 70 11.54 -17.39 -7.61
CA GLY A 70 10.24 -16.93 -8.13
C GLY A 70 10.34 -15.73 -9.08
N VAL A 71 11.49 -15.51 -9.73
CA VAL A 71 11.72 -14.43 -10.69
C VAL A 71 11.99 -14.96 -12.09
N ASP A 72 11.94 -14.09 -13.11
CA ASP A 72 12.43 -14.43 -14.45
C ASP A 72 13.95 -14.43 -14.49
N ALA A 73 14.54 -15.26 -15.36
CA ALA A 73 15.99 -15.30 -15.53
C ALA A 73 16.55 -13.97 -16.09
N SER A 74 15.75 -13.22 -16.85
CA SER A 74 16.08 -11.87 -17.34
C SER A 74 16.31 -10.88 -16.19
N PHE A 75 15.60 -11.01 -15.08
CA PHE A 75 15.78 -10.17 -13.89
C PHE A 75 17.24 -10.04 -13.45
N PHE A 76 18.03 -11.10 -13.58
CA PHE A 76 19.44 -11.07 -13.21
C PHE A 76 20.34 -10.35 -14.20
N LEU A 77 19.85 -10.12 -15.43
CA LEU A 77 20.58 -9.52 -16.53
C LEU A 77 20.18 -8.07 -16.80
N GLU A 78 19.14 -7.61 -16.13
CA GLU A 78 18.63 -6.24 -16.20
C GLU A 78 19.36 -5.35 -15.20
N ASP A 79 19.71 -4.14 -15.62
CA ASP A 79 20.22 -3.15 -14.69
C ASP A 79 19.13 -2.74 -13.68
N PRO A 80 19.50 -2.43 -12.41
CA PRO A 80 18.58 -1.76 -11.50
C PRO A 80 18.08 -0.48 -12.18
N GLY A 81 16.82 -0.49 -12.60
CA GLY A 81 16.22 0.61 -13.36
C GLY A 81 15.95 1.85 -12.51
N VAL A 82 16.26 1.80 -11.21
CA VAL A 82 15.98 2.87 -10.24
C VAL A 82 16.95 2.78 -9.07
N GLU A 83 17.49 3.92 -8.65
CA GLU A 83 18.25 4.04 -7.42
C GLU A 83 17.30 4.36 -6.26
N ILE A 84 17.35 3.57 -5.18
CA ILE A 84 16.45 3.73 -4.04
C ILE A 84 17.27 4.08 -2.80
N GLU A 85 16.98 5.26 -2.23
CA GLU A 85 17.52 5.70 -0.96
C GLU A 85 16.46 5.58 0.14
N TRP A 86 16.65 4.65 1.08
CA TRP A 86 15.77 4.48 2.23
C TRP A 86 16.17 5.40 3.38
N LEU A 87 15.24 6.25 3.84
CA LEU A 87 15.53 7.24 4.88
C LEU A 87 15.72 6.65 6.26
N ALA A 88 14.93 5.70 6.66
CA ALA A 88 15.15 4.98 7.91
C ALA A 88 14.29 3.71 8.04
N PHE A 89 14.89 2.68 8.57
CA PHE A 89 14.22 1.50 9.10
C PHE A 89 14.06 1.64 10.62
N ARG A 90 13.60 2.81 11.10
CA ARG A 90 13.71 3.15 12.53
C ARG A 90 12.69 2.45 13.41
N LYS A 91 11.48 2.17 12.93
CA LYS A 91 10.46 1.43 13.67
C LYS A 91 10.61 -0.08 13.64
N ALA A 92 11.33 -0.60 12.68
CA ALA A 92 11.65 -2.02 12.61
C ALA A 92 12.72 -2.47 13.63
N ALA A 93 13.00 -1.69 14.67
CA ALA A 93 13.86 -2.14 15.78
C ALA A 93 13.39 -3.45 16.43
N LYS A 94 12.12 -3.83 16.24
CA LYS A 94 11.56 -5.13 16.62
C LYS A 94 11.83 -6.21 15.58
N LEU A 95 12.08 -5.84 14.31
CA LEU A 95 12.44 -6.77 13.26
C LEU A 95 13.94 -7.09 13.34
N GLY A 96 14.29 -8.36 13.36
CA GLY A 96 15.69 -8.79 13.20
C GLY A 96 16.23 -8.32 11.85
N LYS A 97 17.55 -8.08 11.76
CA LYS A 97 18.22 -7.56 10.55
C LYS A 97 17.85 -8.32 9.26
N THR A 98 17.74 -9.64 9.33
CA THR A 98 17.37 -10.49 8.17
C THR A 98 15.95 -10.18 7.68
N ALA A 99 14.99 -9.95 8.59
CA ALA A 99 13.63 -9.58 8.23
C ALA A 99 13.58 -8.16 7.62
N GLN A 100 14.37 -7.23 8.16
CA GLN A 100 14.52 -5.88 7.59
C GLN A 100 15.09 -5.93 6.16
N GLU A 101 16.15 -6.70 5.93
CA GLU A 101 16.72 -6.87 4.58
C GLU A 101 15.70 -7.48 3.61
N ARG A 102 14.89 -8.45 4.07
CA ARG A 102 13.83 -9.06 3.26
C ARG A 102 12.76 -8.06 2.87
N VAL A 103 12.24 -7.28 3.84
CA VAL A 103 11.24 -6.23 3.59
C VAL A 103 11.76 -5.22 2.56
N LYS A 104 13.00 -4.74 2.70
CA LYS A 104 13.64 -3.85 1.71
C LYS A 104 13.71 -4.50 0.33
N ALA A 105 14.24 -5.71 0.23
CA ALA A 105 14.39 -6.38 -1.07
C ALA A 105 13.06 -6.59 -1.79
N ILE A 106 11.97 -6.89 -1.05
CA ILE A 106 10.63 -7.01 -1.64
C ILE A 106 10.14 -5.64 -2.10
N ALA A 107 10.28 -4.59 -1.26
CA ALA A 107 9.88 -3.24 -1.62
C ALA A 107 10.66 -2.74 -2.85
N GLU A 108 11.96 -2.92 -2.89
CA GLU A 108 12.82 -2.56 -4.04
C GLU A 108 12.34 -3.22 -5.33
N SER A 109 12.07 -4.53 -5.29
CA SER A 109 11.57 -5.25 -6.47
C SER A 109 10.22 -4.71 -6.97
N GLN A 110 9.32 -4.34 -6.06
CA GLN A 110 8.01 -3.77 -6.43
C GLN A 110 8.14 -2.35 -6.98
N VAL A 111 8.99 -1.52 -6.37
CA VAL A 111 9.28 -0.16 -6.84
C VAL A 111 9.91 -0.19 -8.23
N GLU A 112 10.89 -1.06 -8.47
CA GLU A 112 11.51 -1.24 -9.79
C GLU A 112 10.48 -1.63 -10.85
N ALA A 113 9.62 -2.61 -10.56
CA ALA A 113 8.55 -3.01 -11.46
C ALA A 113 7.57 -1.85 -11.74
N PHE A 114 7.20 -1.08 -10.70
CA PHE A 114 6.34 0.09 -10.84
C PHE A 114 6.98 1.15 -11.75
N VAL A 115 8.25 1.51 -11.48
CA VAL A 115 8.99 2.54 -12.27
C VAL A 115 9.14 2.09 -13.71
N THR A 116 9.47 0.82 -13.95
CA THR A 116 9.58 0.25 -15.30
C THR A 116 8.26 0.39 -16.07
N LEU A 117 7.14 0.00 -15.46
CA LEU A 117 5.82 0.13 -16.10
C LEU A 117 5.42 1.58 -16.30
N ARG A 118 5.65 2.44 -15.30
CA ARG A 118 5.38 3.87 -15.40
C ARG A 118 6.16 4.50 -16.56
N ASN A 119 7.46 4.24 -16.64
CA ASN A 119 8.31 4.80 -17.69
C ASN A 119 7.93 4.30 -19.09
N ALA A 120 7.46 3.06 -19.21
CA ALA A 120 6.98 2.51 -20.47
C ALA A 120 5.63 3.11 -20.92
N LEU A 121 4.71 3.35 -19.97
CA LEU A 121 3.33 3.75 -20.25
C LEU A 121 3.09 5.26 -20.09
N GLU A 122 3.79 5.90 -19.17
CA GLU A 122 3.60 7.31 -18.80
C GLU A 122 4.97 8.03 -18.68
N PRO A 123 5.83 8.03 -19.73
CA PRO A 123 7.19 8.58 -19.66
C PRO A 123 7.21 10.10 -19.39
N TRP A 124 6.09 10.78 -19.61
CA TRP A 124 5.92 12.22 -19.35
C TRP A 124 5.58 12.51 -17.87
N ARG A 125 5.11 11.53 -17.10
CA ARG A 125 4.68 11.74 -15.71
C ARG A 125 5.92 11.86 -14.81
N ARG A 126 6.00 12.99 -14.12
CA ARG A 126 7.00 13.23 -13.07
C ARG A 126 6.29 13.25 -11.73
N ALA A 127 7.00 12.84 -10.68
CA ALA A 127 6.51 13.04 -9.33
C ALA A 127 6.52 14.55 -9.01
N GLU A 128 5.45 15.03 -8.39
CA GLU A 128 5.42 16.33 -7.76
C GLU A 128 6.11 16.20 -6.40
N THR A 129 7.45 16.26 -6.44
CA THR A 129 8.29 16.10 -5.25
C THR A 129 7.90 17.16 -4.23
N PRO A 130 7.45 16.78 -3.03
CA PRO A 130 7.14 17.76 -2.01
C PRO A 130 8.40 18.51 -1.62
N THR A 131 8.29 19.82 -1.54
CA THR A 131 9.40 20.66 -1.06
C THR A 131 9.74 20.30 0.37
N LEU A 132 11.01 20.04 0.63
CA LEU A 132 11.49 19.81 2.00
C LEU A 132 11.22 21.05 2.85
N ILE A 133 10.55 20.86 3.98
CA ILE A 133 10.14 21.91 4.87
C ILE A 133 11.04 21.87 6.12
N THR A 134 11.81 22.93 6.33
CA THR A 134 12.68 23.04 7.50
C THR A 134 11.85 23.19 8.77
N VAL A 135 12.07 22.28 9.72
CA VAL A 135 11.42 22.29 11.04
C VAL A 135 12.50 22.39 12.13
N GLN A 136 12.46 23.47 12.89
CA GLN A 136 13.42 23.74 13.96
C GLN A 136 12.81 23.57 15.36
N ALA A 137 11.49 23.59 15.46
CA ALA A 137 10.74 23.43 16.70
C ALA A 137 9.41 22.73 16.45
N VAL A 138 8.82 22.21 17.52
CA VAL A 138 7.56 21.44 17.47
C VAL A 138 6.37 22.24 16.90
N GLU A 139 6.40 23.57 17.05
CA GLU A 139 5.38 24.49 16.53
C GLU A 139 5.37 24.53 15.00
N GLY A 140 6.51 24.35 14.35
CA GLY A 140 6.64 24.34 12.89
C GLY A 140 6.04 23.11 12.21
N ILE A 141 5.69 22.06 12.95
CA ILE A 141 5.16 20.81 12.39
C ILE A 141 3.77 21.05 11.79
N GLU A 142 2.92 21.87 12.41
CA GLU A 142 1.60 22.24 11.88
C GLU A 142 1.72 22.95 10.54
N ASP A 143 2.66 23.90 10.45
CA ASP A 143 2.91 24.64 9.22
C ASP A 143 3.48 23.73 8.12
N ALA A 144 4.32 22.76 8.49
CA ALA A 144 4.82 21.76 7.56
C ALA A 144 3.67 20.90 6.97
N ALA A 145 2.77 20.39 7.81
CA ALA A 145 1.62 19.63 7.38
C ALA A 145 0.67 20.45 6.48
N LEU A 146 0.39 21.70 6.85
CA LEU A 146 -0.43 22.62 6.05
C LEU A 146 0.24 23.00 4.73
N SER A 147 1.57 23.13 4.71
CA SER A 147 2.32 23.42 3.49
C SER A 147 2.23 22.27 2.50
N LEU A 148 2.35 21.02 2.96
CA LEU A 148 2.14 19.85 2.11
C LEU A 148 0.69 19.78 1.60
N ARG A 149 -0.31 20.01 2.45
CA ARG A 149 -1.71 20.06 2.01
C ARG A 149 -1.97 21.13 0.95
N ARG A 150 -1.34 22.29 1.08
CA ARG A 150 -1.43 23.36 0.06
C ARG A 150 -0.71 22.99 -1.23
N HIS A 151 0.46 22.36 -1.14
CA HIS A 151 1.22 21.91 -2.30
C HIS A 151 0.42 20.91 -3.14
N TRP A 152 -0.34 20.05 -2.51
CA TRP A 152 -1.20 19.05 -3.16
C TRP A 152 -2.66 19.48 -3.31
N ASP A 153 -2.98 20.75 -3.08
CA ASP A 153 -4.33 21.36 -3.21
C ASP A 153 -5.44 20.61 -2.45
N LEU A 154 -5.13 20.04 -1.28
CA LEU A 154 -6.07 19.22 -0.50
C LEU A 154 -7.07 20.04 0.33
N GLY A 155 -6.86 21.35 0.48
CA GLY A 155 -7.67 22.18 1.35
C GLY A 155 -7.71 21.68 2.80
N LEU A 156 -8.83 21.95 3.50
CA LEU A 156 -9.04 21.56 4.91
C LEU A 156 -10.05 20.43 5.09
N GLN A 157 -10.60 19.89 4.00
CA GLN A 157 -11.57 18.79 4.08
C GLN A 157 -10.89 17.48 4.50
N PRO A 158 -11.65 16.49 5.03
CA PRO A 158 -11.13 15.14 5.21
C PRO A 158 -10.51 14.62 3.90
N ILE A 159 -9.34 14.01 4.00
CA ILE A 159 -8.70 13.36 2.85
C ILE A 159 -9.46 12.06 2.59
N GLU A 160 -9.92 11.84 1.37
CA GLU A 160 -10.63 10.63 1.00
C GLU A 160 -9.69 9.40 1.06
N SER A 161 -8.56 9.49 0.37
CA SER A 161 -7.51 8.46 0.39
C SER A 161 -6.13 9.10 0.46
N VAL A 162 -5.37 8.79 1.50
CA VAL A 162 -3.96 9.23 1.61
C VAL A 162 -3.10 8.51 0.57
N THR A 163 -3.37 7.22 0.36
CA THR A 163 -2.75 6.44 -0.71
C THR A 163 -2.98 7.08 -2.07
N GLY A 164 -4.24 7.42 -2.38
CA GLY A 164 -4.60 8.07 -3.63
C GLY A 164 -3.86 9.39 -3.83
N VAL A 165 -3.79 10.24 -2.82
CA VAL A 165 -3.06 11.52 -2.87
C VAL A 165 -1.58 11.31 -3.17
N ILE A 166 -0.92 10.33 -2.54
CA ILE A 166 0.49 10.00 -2.82
C ILE A 166 0.65 9.50 -4.26
N GLU A 167 -0.20 8.58 -4.71
CA GLU A 167 -0.15 8.03 -6.07
C GLU A 167 -0.45 9.10 -7.13
N ASP A 168 -1.40 9.99 -6.88
CA ASP A 168 -1.77 11.07 -7.79
C ASP A 168 -0.67 12.12 -7.91
N SER A 169 0.06 12.41 -6.85
CA SER A 169 1.25 13.26 -6.88
C SER A 169 2.47 12.58 -7.55
N GLY A 170 2.33 11.34 -8.01
CA GLY A 170 3.39 10.58 -8.69
C GLY A 170 4.30 9.80 -7.73
N GLY A 171 3.99 9.78 -6.44
CA GLY A 171 4.65 8.93 -5.47
C GLY A 171 4.30 7.45 -5.65
N ILE A 172 5.04 6.59 -4.97
CA ILE A 172 4.88 5.14 -5.05
C ILE A 172 4.47 4.62 -3.68
N VAL A 173 3.31 3.97 -3.62
CA VAL A 173 2.86 3.26 -2.41
C VAL A 173 2.97 1.76 -2.66
N VAL A 174 3.63 1.07 -1.73
CA VAL A 174 3.87 -0.38 -1.77
C VAL A 174 3.23 -1.03 -0.55
N GLU A 175 2.42 -2.05 -0.78
CA GLU A 175 1.91 -2.90 0.30
C GLU A 175 2.78 -4.15 0.45
N LEU A 176 3.21 -4.41 1.67
CA LEU A 176 4.00 -5.58 2.01
C LEU A 176 3.23 -6.50 2.95
N ASP A 177 3.33 -7.79 2.67
CA ASP A 177 2.80 -8.81 3.59
C ASP A 177 3.75 -8.92 4.79
N ASP A 178 3.22 -8.70 5.99
CA ASP A 178 3.92 -8.87 7.26
C ASP A 178 3.19 -9.91 8.10
N ASP A 179 3.73 -11.13 8.15
CA ASP A 179 3.14 -12.27 8.86
C ASP A 179 3.14 -12.08 10.40
N GLN A 180 3.83 -11.05 10.92
CA GLN A 180 4.05 -10.89 12.36
C GLN A 180 3.62 -9.53 12.93
N ASP A 181 3.00 -8.66 12.16
CA ASP A 181 2.57 -7.30 12.60
C ASP A 181 3.72 -6.45 13.21
N LEU A 182 4.95 -6.69 12.74
CA LEU A 182 6.15 -6.03 13.27
C LEU A 182 6.61 -4.84 12.43
N PHE A 183 5.99 -4.66 11.25
CA PHE A 183 6.31 -3.61 10.28
C PHE A 183 5.17 -2.60 10.21
N ASP A 184 5.42 -1.35 10.55
CA ASP A 184 4.44 -0.26 10.45
C ASP A 184 4.57 0.49 9.12
N GLY A 185 5.78 0.86 8.72
CA GLY A 185 6.05 1.59 7.48
C GLY A 185 7.54 1.75 7.22
N LEU A 186 7.86 2.15 5.99
CA LEU A 186 9.19 2.47 5.52
C LEU A 186 9.07 3.50 4.41
N SER A 187 9.89 4.54 4.45
CA SER A 187 9.91 5.58 3.43
C SER A 187 11.30 5.81 2.84
N GLY A 188 11.31 6.31 1.62
CA GLY A 188 12.53 6.57 0.87
C GLY A 188 12.26 7.34 -0.41
N TRP A 189 13.29 7.46 -1.22
CA TRP A 189 13.26 8.15 -2.51
C TRP A 189 13.72 7.22 -3.63
N ALA A 190 13.00 7.23 -4.74
CA ALA A 190 13.47 6.66 -5.99
C ALA A 190 14.00 7.80 -6.87
N ASP A 191 15.20 7.59 -7.41
CA ASP A 191 15.88 8.58 -8.28
C ASP A 191 15.92 9.98 -7.67
N GLU A 192 16.19 10.09 -6.38
CA GLU A 192 16.30 11.33 -5.57
C GLU A 192 15.02 12.20 -5.54
N SER A 193 13.98 11.85 -6.29
CA SER A 193 12.83 12.74 -6.51
C SER A 193 11.46 12.11 -6.31
N THR A 194 11.31 10.81 -6.49
CA THR A 194 10.03 10.13 -6.36
C THR A 194 9.86 9.59 -4.94
N PRO A 195 8.90 10.08 -4.14
CA PRO A 195 8.68 9.57 -2.80
C PRO A 195 8.14 8.14 -2.84
N ILE A 196 8.69 7.29 -2.00
CA ILE A 196 8.26 5.90 -1.80
C ILE A 196 7.78 5.75 -0.38
N VAL A 197 6.61 5.14 -0.21
CA VAL A 197 6.09 4.72 1.08
C VAL A 197 5.67 3.25 1.00
N ALA A 198 6.28 2.42 1.83
CA ALA A 198 5.89 1.02 1.99
C ALA A 198 5.16 0.84 3.32
N VAL A 199 4.01 0.15 3.31
CA VAL A 199 3.16 -0.10 4.49
C VAL A 199 2.75 -1.55 4.59
N SER A 200 2.40 -2.01 5.80
CA SER A 200 1.87 -3.35 6.02
C SER A 200 0.47 -3.48 5.42
N ARG A 201 0.20 -4.62 4.77
CA ARG A 201 -1.14 -4.96 4.25
C ARG A 201 -2.12 -5.35 5.36
N ALA A 202 -1.63 -5.88 6.46
CA ALA A 202 -2.44 -6.50 7.53
C ALA A 202 -3.12 -5.49 8.48
N VAL A 203 -3.04 -4.18 8.21
CA VAL A 203 -3.56 -3.13 9.10
C VAL A 203 -4.89 -2.57 8.61
N THR A 204 -5.69 -2.03 9.54
CA THR A 204 -6.95 -1.32 9.24
C THR A 204 -6.69 -0.02 8.47
N ASP A 205 -7.68 0.47 7.71
CA ASP A 205 -7.52 1.64 6.87
C ASP A 205 -7.18 2.90 7.67
N ASP A 206 -7.73 3.09 8.87
CA ASP A 206 -7.37 4.21 9.75
C ASP A 206 -5.90 4.14 10.23
N ARG A 207 -5.39 2.94 10.49
CA ARG A 207 -3.97 2.74 10.84
C ARG A 207 -3.07 2.94 9.62
N ARG A 208 -3.47 2.40 8.46
CA ARG A 208 -2.72 2.53 7.20
C ARG A 208 -2.54 3.99 6.80
N ARG A 209 -3.62 4.77 6.77
CA ARG A 209 -3.53 6.20 6.42
C ARG A 209 -2.71 7.00 7.42
N PHE A 210 -2.76 6.64 8.71
CA PHE A 210 -1.89 7.27 9.71
C PHE A 210 -0.42 6.91 9.48
N SER A 211 -0.10 5.66 9.18
CA SER A 211 1.25 5.22 8.84
C SER A 211 1.76 5.89 7.57
N LEU A 212 0.95 5.99 6.51
CA LEU A 212 1.29 6.72 5.29
C LEU A 212 1.62 8.20 5.58
N ALA A 213 0.77 8.88 6.35
CA ALA A 213 1.00 10.27 6.74
C ALA A 213 2.24 10.43 7.64
N HIS A 214 2.55 9.43 8.48
CA HIS A 214 3.73 9.41 9.32
C HIS A 214 5.02 9.30 8.47
N GLU A 215 5.03 8.37 7.51
CA GLU A 215 6.15 8.21 6.58
C GLU A 215 6.35 9.45 5.68
N LEU A 216 5.25 10.09 5.26
CA LEU A 216 5.33 11.40 4.60
C LEU A 216 6.01 12.45 5.49
N GLY A 217 5.75 12.43 6.79
CA GLY A 217 6.43 13.32 7.73
C GLY A 217 7.96 13.16 7.69
N HIS A 218 8.46 11.93 7.63
CA HIS A 218 9.89 11.67 7.47
C HIS A 218 10.44 12.14 6.12
N LEU A 219 9.64 12.03 5.05
CA LEU A 219 10.03 12.44 3.70
C LEU A 219 10.10 13.97 3.54
N VAL A 220 9.17 14.72 4.15
CA VAL A 220 9.02 16.16 3.87
C VAL A 220 9.61 17.07 4.93
N MET A 221 9.78 16.61 6.18
CA MET A 221 10.37 17.43 7.25
C MET A 221 11.89 17.32 7.23
N LYS A 222 12.57 18.44 6.93
CA LYS A 222 14.01 18.60 7.14
C LYS A 222 14.23 19.10 8.55
N ILE A 223 14.63 18.20 9.44
CA ILE A 223 14.89 18.54 10.85
C ILE A 223 16.34 19.02 10.97
N GLU A 224 16.54 20.31 11.27
CA GLU A 224 17.88 20.92 11.38
C GLU A 224 18.42 20.93 12.82
N VAL A 225 17.62 20.51 13.79
CA VAL A 225 18.04 20.39 15.19
C VAL A 225 18.39 18.95 15.51
N LYS A 226 19.39 18.76 16.37
CA LYS A 226 19.76 17.42 16.80
C LYS A 226 18.71 16.90 17.80
N LEU A 227 17.92 15.94 17.37
CA LEU A 227 16.93 15.25 18.18
C LEU A 227 17.40 13.83 18.51
N ASP A 228 16.87 13.28 19.60
CA ASP A 228 16.90 11.84 19.82
C ASP A 228 15.82 11.16 18.93
N GLU A 229 16.03 9.90 18.60
CA GLU A 229 15.13 9.11 17.76
C GLU A 229 13.68 9.12 18.26
N LYS A 230 13.46 9.04 19.57
CA LYS A 230 12.13 9.06 20.16
C LYS A 230 11.42 10.40 19.96
N THR A 231 12.14 11.50 19.98
CA THR A 231 11.58 12.83 19.73
C THR A 231 11.28 13.03 18.26
N GLU A 232 12.15 12.56 17.37
CA GLU A 232 11.94 12.60 15.92
C GLU A 232 10.67 11.79 15.53
N GLU A 233 10.51 10.59 16.09
CA GLU A 233 9.30 9.78 15.93
C GLU A 233 8.02 10.50 16.42
N ARG A 234 8.10 11.19 17.57
CA ARG A 234 6.96 11.99 18.06
C ARG A 234 6.60 13.13 17.11
N TRP A 235 7.61 13.75 16.48
CA TRP A 235 7.40 14.80 15.50
C TRP A 235 6.71 14.26 14.24
N ALA A 236 7.14 13.09 13.74
CA ALA A 236 6.47 12.42 12.62
C ALA A 236 5.02 12.03 12.95
N HIS A 237 4.75 11.53 14.17
CA HIS A 237 3.37 11.27 14.61
C HIS A 237 2.52 12.54 14.68
N ARG A 238 3.10 13.65 15.16
CA ARG A 238 2.41 14.94 15.22
C ARG A 238 2.13 15.47 13.82
N PHE A 239 3.10 15.33 12.91
CA PHE A 239 2.90 15.67 11.50
C PHE A 239 1.75 14.86 10.90
N ALA A 240 1.73 13.54 11.09
CA ALA A 240 0.65 12.68 10.59
C ALA A 240 -0.72 13.14 11.07
N ALA A 241 -0.85 13.41 12.37
CA ALA A 241 -2.10 13.89 12.95
C ALA A 241 -2.49 15.27 12.40
N ALA A 242 -1.52 16.19 12.19
CA ALA A 242 -1.74 17.51 11.62
C ALA A 242 -2.08 17.45 10.13
N PHE A 243 -1.45 16.55 9.38
CA PHE A 243 -1.74 16.33 7.97
C PHE A 243 -3.15 15.77 7.76
N LEU A 244 -3.56 14.77 8.55
CA LEU A 244 -4.91 14.20 8.47
C LEU A 244 -5.99 15.16 8.98
N VAL A 245 -5.72 15.83 10.11
CA VAL A 245 -6.67 16.75 10.75
C VAL A 245 -5.93 18.02 11.18
N PRO A 246 -5.85 19.05 10.34
CA PRO A 246 -5.22 20.34 10.69
C PRO A 246 -5.77 20.95 11.98
N ALA A 247 -4.96 21.76 12.68
CA ALA A 247 -5.33 22.34 13.97
C ALA A 247 -6.62 23.15 13.93
N GLU A 248 -6.87 23.89 12.84
CA GLU A 248 -8.12 24.61 12.61
C GLU A 248 -9.32 23.65 12.55
N VAL A 249 -9.17 22.54 11.81
CA VAL A 249 -10.21 21.51 11.69
C VAL A 249 -10.48 20.86 13.03
N ALA A 250 -9.42 20.45 13.76
CA ALA A 250 -9.57 19.84 15.08
C ALA A 250 -10.30 20.77 16.07
N LYS A 251 -9.97 22.06 16.07
CA LYS A 251 -10.65 23.06 16.90
C LYS A 251 -12.10 23.30 16.47
N ARG A 252 -12.39 23.22 15.18
CA ARG A 252 -13.79 23.33 14.67
C ARG A 252 -14.63 22.13 15.06
N GLU A 253 -14.07 20.91 14.99
CA GLU A 253 -14.79 19.68 15.34
C GLU A 253 -15.00 19.51 16.85
N LEU A 254 -13.92 19.72 17.64
CA LEU A 254 -13.96 19.50 19.08
C LEU A 254 -14.37 20.75 19.89
N GLY A 255 -14.36 21.93 19.26
CA GLY A 255 -14.45 23.21 19.95
C GLY A 255 -13.08 23.67 20.46
N GLY A 256 -13.10 24.74 21.27
CA GLY A 256 -11.91 25.30 21.88
C GLY A 256 -11.41 24.47 23.07
N ARG A 257 -11.29 25.13 24.25
CA ARG A 257 -10.89 24.41 25.48
C ARG A 257 -12.06 23.63 26.08
N ARG A 258 -11.85 22.32 26.35
CA ARG A 258 -12.88 21.42 26.88
C ARG A 258 -12.38 20.70 28.15
N ARG A 259 -13.33 20.40 29.03
CA ARG A 259 -13.05 19.62 30.24
C ARG A 259 -13.16 18.10 29.98
N HIS A 260 -14.04 17.70 29.07
CA HIS A 260 -14.34 16.30 28.79
C HIS A 260 -14.54 16.08 27.29
N LEU A 261 -14.08 14.91 26.80
CA LEU A 261 -14.43 14.32 25.51
C LEU A 261 -15.21 13.05 25.74
N ASP A 262 -16.25 12.83 24.95
CA ASP A 262 -17.06 11.61 24.97
C ASP A 262 -16.58 10.65 23.87
N PHE A 263 -16.47 9.37 24.17
CA PHE A 263 -16.05 8.38 23.21
C PHE A 263 -16.99 8.28 22.00
N ARG A 264 -18.30 8.50 22.17
CA ARG A 264 -19.24 8.52 21.05
C ARG A 264 -18.92 9.63 20.05
N GLU A 265 -18.50 10.79 20.54
CA GLU A 265 -18.01 11.88 19.68
C GLU A 265 -16.73 11.46 18.93
N LEU A 266 -15.79 10.84 19.63
CA LEU A 266 -14.55 10.34 19.01
C LEU A 266 -14.82 9.25 17.95
N MET A 267 -15.82 8.39 18.15
CA MET A 267 -16.25 7.40 17.14
C MET A 267 -16.75 8.08 15.86
N LEU A 268 -17.60 9.11 15.99
CA LEU A 268 -18.11 9.87 14.85
C LEU A 268 -16.98 10.61 14.12
N LEU A 269 -16.05 11.19 14.86
CA LEU A 269 -14.89 11.87 14.29
C LEU A 269 -13.94 10.89 13.60
N LYS A 270 -13.75 9.68 14.13
CA LYS A 270 -13.02 8.61 13.46
C LYS A 270 -13.64 8.28 12.12
N GLN A 271 -14.95 8.05 12.06
CA GLN A 271 -15.65 7.74 10.82
C GLN A 271 -15.56 8.88 9.79
N LYS A 272 -15.60 10.13 10.25
CA LYS A 272 -15.52 11.31 9.37
C LYS A 272 -14.13 11.56 8.81
N HIS A 273 -13.10 11.41 9.62
CA HIS A 273 -11.72 11.83 9.27
C HIS A 273 -10.74 10.67 9.08
N GLY A 274 -11.13 9.46 9.47
CA GLY A 274 -10.24 8.28 9.44
C GLY A 274 -9.05 8.39 10.38
N LEU A 275 -9.17 9.17 11.45
CA LEU A 275 -8.17 9.27 12.50
C LEU A 275 -8.67 8.47 13.71
N SER A 276 -7.87 7.54 14.24
CA SER A 276 -8.27 6.68 15.36
C SER A 276 -8.67 7.49 16.59
N MET A 277 -9.54 6.93 17.45
CA MET A 277 -9.95 7.58 18.69
C MET A 277 -8.75 7.93 19.57
N SER A 278 -7.75 7.03 19.62
CA SER A 278 -6.49 7.29 20.32
C SER A 278 -5.76 8.50 19.75
N ALA A 279 -5.66 8.61 18.44
CA ALA A 279 -5.00 9.72 17.78
C ALA A 279 -5.77 11.05 17.97
N TRP A 280 -7.10 11.01 18.03
CA TRP A 280 -7.91 12.17 18.38
C TRP A 280 -7.66 12.68 19.82
N ILE A 281 -7.50 11.76 20.78
CA ILE A 281 -7.17 12.12 22.18
C ILE A 281 -5.79 12.80 22.23
N PHE A 282 -4.79 12.22 21.55
CA PHE A 282 -3.46 12.84 21.44
C PHE A 282 -3.55 14.22 20.78
N ARG A 283 -4.28 14.32 19.66
CA ARG A 283 -4.45 15.56 18.92
C ARG A 283 -5.10 16.66 19.76
N ALA A 284 -6.15 16.32 20.52
CA ALA A 284 -6.82 17.24 21.41
C ALA A 284 -5.91 17.73 22.56
N SER A 285 -5.08 16.84 23.10
CA SER A 285 -4.10 17.18 24.13
C SER A 285 -2.97 18.07 23.58
N ASP A 286 -2.41 17.72 22.42
CA ASP A 286 -1.36 18.48 21.74
C ASP A 286 -1.77 19.91 21.42
N LEU A 287 -3.04 20.11 21.04
CA LEU A 287 -3.59 21.42 20.71
C LEU A 287 -4.11 22.18 21.94
N GLY A 288 -3.96 21.62 23.15
CA GLY A 288 -4.45 22.23 24.38
C GLY A 288 -5.98 22.32 24.47
N ILE A 289 -6.70 21.54 23.66
CA ILE A 289 -8.17 21.45 23.73
C ILE A 289 -8.59 20.78 25.03
N ILE A 290 -7.87 19.72 25.42
CA ILE A 290 -8.02 19.07 26.74
C ILE A 290 -6.70 19.09 27.51
N GLU A 291 -6.81 18.96 28.82
CA GLU A 291 -5.64 18.83 29.68
C GLU A 291 -5.03 17.42 29.58
N GLU A 292 -3.70 17.34 29.74
CA GLU A 292 -2.98 16.06 29.68
C GLU A 292 -3.48 15.03 30.72
N SER A 293 -3.90 15.52 31.89
CA SER A 293 -4.52 14.71 32.95
C SER A 293 -5.80 14.00 32.45
N HIS A 294 -6.62 14.71 31.68
CA HIS A 294 -7.84 14.14 31.10
C HIS A 294 -7.51 13.16 29.98
N ALA A 295 -6.55 13.46 29.12
CA ALA A 295 -6.07 12.53 28.10
C ALA A 295 -5.60 11.20 28.73
N ARG A 296 -4.84 11.26 29.82
CA ARG A 296 -4.40 10.07 30.57
C ARG A 296 -5.58 9.25 31.10
N THR A 297 -6.62 9.92 31.60
CA THR A 297 -7.86 9.25 32.06
C THR A 297 -8.57 8.52 30.92
N LEU A 298 -8.70 9.17 29.76
CA LEU A 298 -9.33 8.57 28.57
C LEU A 298 -8.52 7.34 28.09
N PHE A 299 -7.19 7.42 28.07
CA PHE A 299 -6.37 6.25 27.72
C PHE A 299 -6.46 5.11 28.72
N ALA A 300 -6.58 5.42 30.03
CA ALA A 300 -6.80 4.39 31.05
C ALA A 300 -8.14 3.68 30.83
N GLU A 301 -9.19 4.43 30.54
CA GLU A 301 -10.52 3.90 30.24
C GLU A 301 -10.56 3.08 28.95
N MET A 302 -9.92 3.53 27.88
CA MET A 302 -9.72 2.74 26.65
C MET A 302 -9.00 1.41 26.95
N GLY A 303 -7.99 1.45 27.83
CA GLY A 303 -7.28 0.24 28.27
C GLY A 303 -8.19 -0.75 28.98
N GLN A 304 -9.04 -0.27 29.91
CA GLN A 304 -10.00 -1.11 30.65
C GLN A 304 -11.05 -1.74 29.73
N ARG A 305 -11.46 -1.02 28.67
CA ARG A 305 -12.41 -1.51 27.66
C ARG A 305 -11.78 -2.39 26.58
N GLY A 306 -10.47 -2.58 26.56
CA GLY A 306 -9.75 -3.30 25.51
C GLY A 306 -9.60 -2.54 24.19
N TRP A 307 -9.99 -1.27 24.12
CA TRP A 307 -10.03 -0.45 22.90
C TRP A 307 -8.68 0.08 22.44
N ARG A 308 -7.60 -0.18 23.16
CA ARG A 308 -6.25 0.18 22.70
C ARG A 308 -5.79 -0.61 21.47
N ARG A 309 -6.33 -1.81 21.27
CA ARG A 309 -5.99 -2.67 20.12
C ARG A 309 -7.10 -2.73 19.08
N HIS A 310 -8.35 -2.75 19.56
CA HIS A 310 -9.54 -2.87 18.72
C HIS A 310 -10.54 -1.82 19.19
N GLU A 311 -10.60 -0.72 18.46
CA GLU A 311 -11.57 0.34 18.72
C GLU A 311 -12.97 -0.15 18.33
N PRO A 312 -14.06 0.35 18.99
CA PRO A 312 -15.42 -0.21 18.82
C PRO A 312 -16.07 0.11 17.48
N VAL A 313 -15.47 0.98 16.68
CA VAL A 313 -15.90 1.30 15.31
C VAL A 313 -14.73 1.24 14.36
N ASP A 314 -14.96 0.70 13.17
CA ASP A 314 -13.99 0.71 12.10
C ASP A 314 -14.19 1.96 11.22
N PHE A 315 -13.12 2.37 10.55
CA PHE A 315 -13.15 3.34 9.48
C PHE A 315 -13.09 2.57 8.16
N GLU A 316 -14.11 2.73 7.35
CA GLU A 316 -14.16 2.18 6.00
C GLU A 316 -13.58 3.21 5.04
N GLY A 317 -12.29 3.09 4.75
CA GLY A 317 -11.55 3.95 3.82
C GLY A 317 -11.18 3.22 2.53
N GLN A 318 -10.57 3.96 1.61
CA GLN A 318 -10.02 3.42 0.36
C GLN A 318 -8.50 3.62 0.32
N GLU A 319 -7.81 2.97 1.27
CA GLU A 319 -6.37 3.14 1.43
C GLU A 319 -5.53 2.05 0.72
N GLN A 320 -6.12 1.32 -0.22
CA GLN A 320 -5.38 0.32 -1.00
C GLN A 320 -4.71 0.96 -2.21
N PRO A 321 -3.42 0.67 -2.48
CA PRO A 321 -2.75 1.14 -3.69
C PRO A 321 -3.38 0.54 -4.94
N THR A 322 -3.71 1.40 -5.89
CA THR A 322 -4.39 0.99 -7.14
C THR A 322 -3.57 1.27 -8.38
N LYS A 323 -2.64 2.21 -8.32
CA LYS A 323 -1.88 2.67 -9.49
C LYS A 323 -1.04 1.56 -10.12
N PHE A 324 -0.35 0.75 -9.32
CA PHE A 324 0.44 -0.36 -9.85
C PHE A 324 -0.44 -1.38 -10.59
N LYS A 325 -1.60 -1.70 -10.03
CA LYS A 325 -2.57 -2.58 -10.68
C LYS A 325 -3.08 -1.98 -11.99
N GLN A 326 -3.42 -0.69 -12.00
CA GLN A 326 -3.85 0.02 -13.23
C GLN A 326 -2.78 -0.05 -14.32
N LEU A 327 -1.52 0.26 -13.97
CA LEU A 327 -0.39 0.17 -14.92
C LEU A 327 -0.19 -1.25 -15.44
N THR A 328 -0.31 -2.26 -14.58
CA THR A 328 -0.18 -3.67 -14.98
C THR A 328 -1.28 -4.10 -15.94
N VAL A 329 -2.55 -3.74 -15.65
CA VAL A 329 -3.69 -4.01 -16.54
C VAL A 329 -3.49 -3.32 -17.90
N ARG A 330 -3.07 -2.06 -17.89
CA ARG A 330 -2.82 -1.30 -19.12
C ARG A 330 -1.67 -1.91 -19.93
N ALA A 331 -0.56 -2.27 -19.28
CA ALA A 331 0.58 -2.93 -19.95
C ALA A 331 0.19 -4.27 -20.58
N LEU A 332 -0.68 -5.02 -19.90
CA LEU A 332 -1.26 -6.27 -20.47
C LEU A 332 -2.13 -5.97 -21.68
N ALA A 333 -2.99 -4.97 -21.62
CA ALA A 333 -3.89 -4.59 -22.73
C ALA A 333 -3.13 -4.07 -23.95
N GLU A 334 -2.03 -3.32 -23.72
CA GLU A 334 -1.16 -2.81 -24.78
C GLU A 334 -0.12 -3.84 -25.28
N GLY A 335 -0.12 -5.07 -24.74
CA GLY A 335 0.79 -6.15 -25.16
C GLY A 335 2.25 -5.95 -24.72
N ILE A 336 2.51 -5.02 -23.80
CA ILE A 336 3.85 -4.79 -23.19
C ILE A 336 4.18 -5.95 -22.25
N LEU A 337 3.17 -6.44 -21.51
CA LEU A 337 3.29 -7.61 -20.64
C LEU A 337 2.50 -8.79 -21.21
N SER A 338 3.07 -9.98 -21.12
CA SER A 338 2.30 -11.23 -21.27
C SER A 338 1.39 -11.47 -20.07
N ARG A 339 0.34 -12.30 -20.22
CA ARG A 339 -0.54 -12.69 -19.10
C ARG A 339 0.24 -13.28 -17.93
N THR A 340 1.26 -14.11 -18.20
CA THR A 340 2.09 -14.73 -17.17
C THR A 340 2.91 -13.69 -16.40
N GLN A 341 3.48 -12.69 -17.09
CA GLN A 341 4.19 -11.59 -16.46
C GLN A 341 3.27 -10.72 -15.61
N ALA A 342 2.11 -10.34 -16.17
CA ALA A 342 1.12 -9.54 -15.44
C ALA A 342 0.63 -10.25 -14.16
N GLU A 343 0.32 -11.55 -14.23
CA GLU A 343 -0.13 -12.34 -13.07
C GLU A 343 0.95 -12.49 -12.01
N ARG A 344 2.23 -12.52 -12.41
CA ARG A 344 3.36 -12.56 -11.48
C ARG A 344 3.57 -11.24 -10.76
N LEU A 345 3.46 -10.11 -11.49
CA LEU A 345 3.62 -8.76 -10.93
C LEU A 345 2.45 -8.39 -10.03
N CYS A 346 1.23 -8.76 -10.42
CA CYS A 346 0.02 -8.44 -9.70
C CYS A 346 -0.91 -9.67 -9.70
N PRO A 347 -0.79 -10.57 -8.71
CA PRO A 347 -1.60 -11.78 -8.63
C PRO A 347 -3.10 -11.49 -8.67
N GLY A 348 -3.80 -12.23 -9.51
CA GLY A 348 -5.25 -12.06 -9.74
C GLY A 348 -5.62 -10.97 -10.74
N VAL A 349 -4.65 -10.27 -11.34
CA VAL A 349 -4.90 -9.20 -12.32
C VAL A 349 -5.49 -9.72 -13.65
N THR A 350 -5.21 -10.97 -13.98
CA THR A 350 -5.70 -11.60 -15.22
C THR A 350 -7.06 -12.28 -15.08
N ARG A 351 -7.62 -12.32 -13.85
CA ARG A 351 -8.98 -12.82 -13.62
C ARG A 351 -9.98 -11.80 -14.16
N ASN A 352 -10.86 -12.23 -15.04
CA ASN A 352 -11.92 -11.36 -15.53
C ASN A 352 -12.83 -10.94 -14.37
N ALA A 353 -13.34 -9.72 -14.40
CA ALA A 353 -14.36 -9.26 -13.45
C ALA A 353 -15.60 -10.17 -13.47
N GLU A 354 -15.88 -10.79 -14.61
CA GLU A 354 -16.93 -11.80 -14.81
C GLU A 354 -16.72 -13.06 -13.97
N ASP A 355 -15.46 -13.44 -13.67
CA ASP A 355 -15.15 -14.59 -12.80
C ASP A 355 -15.52 -14.33 -11.32
N LYS A 356 -15.64 -13.07 -10.89
CA LYS A 356 -16.14 -12.71 -9.56
C LYS A 356 -17.67 -12.77 -9.46
N VAL A 357 -18.37 -12.68 -10.59
CA VAL A 357 -19.83 -12.74 -10.69
C VAL A 357 -20.30 -14.16 -11.04
N ALA A 358 -19.40 -15.10 -11.27
CA ALA A 358 -19.75 -16.50 -11.42
C ALA A 358 -20.29 -17.06 -10.08
N SER A 359 -21.53 -16.66 -9.78
CA SER A 359 -22.44 -17.43 -8.95
C SER A 359 -22.42 -18.90 -9.42
N PRO A 360 -22.52 -19.90 -8.54
CA PRO A 360 -22.63 -21.30 -8.93
C PRO A 360 -23.66 -21.56 -10.04
N ALA A 361 -24.64 -20.68 -10.18
CA ALA A 361 -25.67 -20.73 -11.25
C ALA A 361 -25.13 -20.23 -12.61
N SER A 362 -24.12 -19.34 -12.66
CA SER A 362 -23.59 -18.79 -13.92
C SER A 362 -22.61 -19.72 -14.63
N ALA A 363 -22.08 -20.74 -13.93
CA ALA A 363 -21.20 -21.75 -14.49
C ALA A 363 -21.96 -22.97 -15.09
N MET A 364 -23.29 -22.98 -14.96
CA MET A 364 -24.12 -24.08 -15.51
C MET A 364 -24.61 -23.74 -16.92
N ASP A 365 -24.36 -24.66 -17.85
CA ASP A 365 -24.96 -24.62 -19.17
C ASP A 365 -26.52 -24.56 -19.02
N PRO A 366 -27.20 -23.58 -19.66
CA PRO A 366 -28.66 -23.47 -19.62
C PRO A 366 -29.40 -24.77 -19.94
N ARG A 367 -28.80 -25.64 -20.77
CA ARG A 367 -29.35 -26.97 -21.12
C ARG A 367 -29.28 -27.95 -19.94
N SER A 368 -28.32 -27.83 -19.06
CA SER A 368 -28.22 -28.66 -17.84
C SER A 368 -29.23 -28.22 -16.79
N LEU A 369 -29.49 -26.91 -16.67
CA LEU A 369 -30.54 -26.34 -15.82
C LEU A 369 -31.95 -26.86 -16.21
N HIS A 370 -32.23 -26.96 -17.50
CA HIS A 370 -33.50 -27.50 -17.99
C HIS A 370 -33.70 -29.00 -17.74
N ARG A 371 -32.61 -29.75 -17.59
CA ARG A 371 -32.63 -31.21 -17.32
C ARG A 371 -32.71 -31.55 -15.83
N MET A 372 -32.55 -30.56 -14.95
CA MET A 372 -32.66 -30.76 -13.50
C MET A 372 -34.11 -30.95 -13.05
N PRO A 373 -34.35 -31.78 -12.02
CA PRO A 373 -35.62 -31.82 -11.32
C PRO A 373 -36.07 -30.43 -10.88
N ARG A 374 -37.36 -30.19 -10.94
CA ARG A 374 -37.94 -28.85 -10.69
C ARG A 374 -37.58 -28.28 -9.31
N ASP A 375 -37.63 -29.11 -8.30
CA ASP A 375 -37.29 -28.79 -6.90
C ASP A 375 -35.81 -28.40 -6.70
N GLN A 376 -34.88 -29.02 -7.41
CA GLN A 376 -33.46 -28.69 -7.39
C GLN A 376 -33.19 -27.36 -8.13
N ARG A 377 -33.87 -27.15 -9.25
CA ARG A 377 -33.76 -25.91 -10.02
C ARG A 377 -34.32 -24.72 -9.25
N GLU A 378 -35.49 -24.87 -8.59
CA GLU A 378 -36.08 -23.82 -7.77
C GLU A 378 -35.15 -23.43 -6.61
N ARG A 379 -34.56 -24.38 -5.88
CA ARG A 379 -33.58 -24.10 -4.81
C ARG A 379 -32.35 -23.38 -5.31
N LEU A 380 -31.84 -23.76 -6.49
CA LEU A 380 -30.66 -23.12 -7.08
C LEU A 380 -30.96 -21.68 -7.51
N MET A 381 -32.15 -21.44 -8.05
CA MET A 381 -32.62 -20.11 -8.44
C MET A 381 -32.89 -19.22 -7.20
N GLU A 382 -33.43 -19.76 -6.11
CA GLU A 382 -33.60 -19.07 -4.85
C GLU A 382 -32.23 -18.68 -4.21
N GLN A 383 -31.26 -19.61 -4.25
CA GLN A 383 -29.90 -19.30 -3.77
C GLN A 383 -29.20 -18.22 -4.60
N ALA A 384 -29.37 -18.26 -5.93
CA ALA A 384 -28.84 -17.26 -6.82
C ALA A 384 -29.53 -15.89 -6.61
N ALA A 385 -30.84 -15.86 -6.43
CA ALA A 385 -31.59 -14.67 -6.14
C ALA A 385 -31.21 -14.03 -4.79
N ALA A 386 -31.02 -14.85 -3.75
CA ALA A 386 -30.57 -14.38 -2.43
C ALA A 386 -29.16 -13.77 -2.45
N LEU A 387 -28.26 -14.32 -3.26
CA LEU A 387 -26.91 -13.75 -3.46
C LEU A 387 -26.96 -12.39 -4.18
N VAL A 388 -27.76 -12.28 -5.22
CA VAL A 388 -27.97 -11.04 -5.97
C VAL A 388 -28.68 -9.99 -5.12
N GLU A 389 -29.69 -10.38 -4.31
CA GLU A 389 -30.38 -9.48 -3.39
C GLU A 389 -29.45 -8.90 -2.34
N ASN A 390 -28.52 -9.70 -1.83
CA ASN A 390 -27.53 -9.24 -0.84
C ASN A 390 -26.52 -8.26 -1.44
N ASP A 391 -26.10 -8.47 -2.69
CA ASP A 391 -25.26 -7.54 -3.45
C ASP A 391 -26.01 -6.23 -3.77
N TYR A 392 -27.28 -6.33 -4.12
CA TYR A 392 -28.18 -5.19 -4.35
C TYR A 392 -28.31 -4.32 -3.11
N ARG A 393 -28.50 -4.93 -1.94
CA ARG A 393 -28.61 -4.22 -0.66
C ARG A 393 -27.31 -3.56 -0.22
N LYS A 394 -26.15 -4.14 -0.58
CA LYS A 394 -24.85 -3.61 -0.21
C LYS A 394 -24.33 -2.49 -1.12
N HIS A 395 -24.70 -2.46 -2.37
CA HIS A 395 -24.08 -1.57 -3.36
C HIS A 395 -25.04 -0.53 -3.95
N GLY A 396 -26.33 -0.51 -3.62
CA GLY A 396 -27.29 0.58 -3.91
C GLY A 396 -27.27 1.20 -5.32
N SER A 397 -26.69 0.57 -6.33
CA SER A 397 -26.29 1.24 -7.57
C SER A 397 -27.06 0.82 -8.80
N LEU A 398 -28.40 0.87 -8.77
CA LEU A 398 -29.20 0.80 -10.00
C LEU A 398 -30.19 1.97 -10.16
N ASP A 399 -30.06 3.00 -9.32
CA ASP A 399 -30.85 4.24 -9.46
C ASP A 399 -30.52 5.04 -10.74
N GLY A 400 -29.49 4.62 -11.50
CA GLY A 400 -29.10 5.25 -12.76
C GLY A 400 -29.86 4.76 -13.99
N PHE A 401 -30.64 3.66 -13.91
CA PHE A 401 -31.38 3.13 -15.05
C PHE A 401 -32.79 3.68 -15.18
N ASP A 402 -33.41 4.19 -14.12
CA ASP A 402 -34.76 4.79 -14.17
C ASP A 402 -34.78 6.18 -14.85
N ALA A 403 -33.63 6.86 -14.97
CA ALA A 403 -33.54 8.16 -15.63
C ALA A 403 -33.70 8.11 -17.16
N LEU A 404 -33.66 6.93 -17.78
CA LEU A 404 -33.84 6.74 -19.23
C LEU A 404 -35.24 6.28 -19.63
N ALA A 405 -36.13 6.04 -18.67
CA ALA A 405 -37.48 5.51 -18.94
C ALA A 405 -38.56 6.62 -19.04
N GLU A 406 -38.27 7.89 -18.79
CA GLU A 406 -39.28 8.99 -18.78
C GLU A 406 -39.30 9.87 -20.03
N GLU A 407 -38.55 9.59 -21.10
CA GLU A 407 -38.53 10.45 -22.29
C GLU A 407 -39.31 9.92 -23.55
N ASP A 408 -40.22 8.99 -23.41
CA ASP A 408 -40.92 8.50 -24.61
C ASP A 408 -42.46 8.45 -24.49
N HIS A 409 -43.09 9.46 -23.89
CA HIS A 409 -44.55 9.68 -24.04
C HIS A 409 -44.92 11.17 -24.02
N SER A 410 -44.57 11.89 -25.09
CA SER A 410 -45.34 13.09 -25.51
C SER A 410 -45.09 13.40 -26.97
N ASP A 411 -45.76 12.66 -27.84
CA ASP A 411 -46.22 13.24 -29.09
C ASP A 411 -47.39 12.44 -29.63
N GLY A 412 -48.53 13.06 -29.69
CA GLY A 412 -49.69 12.49 -30.33
C GLY A 412 -51.00 13.09 -29.95
N SER A 413 -51.30 14.34 -30.33
CA SER A 413 -52.62 14.72 -30.92
C SER A 413 -52.79 16.22 -31.09
N LEU A 414 -53.05 16.55 -32.30
CA LEU A 414 -53.65 17.69 -33.00
C LEU A 414 -52.66 18.66 -33.64
#